data_e81a7b1101382e1bfeeac85dceb9bb6a
#
_entry.id   e81a7b1101382e1bfeeac85dceb9bb6a
#
_cell.length_a   1.000
_cell.length_b   1.000
_cell.length_c   1.000
_cell.angle_alpha   90.00
_cell.angle_beta   90.00
_cell.angle_gamma   90.00
#
_symmetry.space_group_name_H-M   'P 1'
#
loop_
_entity.id
_entity.type
_entity.pdbx_description
1 polymer ?
#
loop_
_entity_poly.entity_id
_entity_poly.type
_entity_poly.pdbx_seq_one_letter_code
_entity_poly.pdbx_strand_id
1 'polypeptide(L)'
;QYFTMVEENFQFKRSEMHQIEGFPSEDVNSSGQGGLLDIKRHPNYINNGWIYTCFSKKNDSSDMSTLALARFQLNEYNIADIEIIFETSSLSTRDGHFGSRISFDSEYLYLSIGEGSPSIGGPTTPYDNAQNLNNEWGKIHRIYDDGTTPQSNPIFNENSPTSLFSIGHRNPQGLTYNPYLNEIALKYNKNLNK
;
A
#
# COMPACT_ATOMS: atom_id res chain seq x y z
N GLN A 1 -14.97 -9.43 4.19
CA GLN A 1 -15.12 -10.53 5.17
C GLN A 1 -13.76 -10.85 5.77
N TYR A 2 -13.64 -10.80 7.09
CA TYR A 2 -12.40 -11.09 7.81
C TYR A 2 -12.56 -12.37 8.62
N PHE A 3 -11.47 -13.12 8.72
CA PHE A 3 -11.40 -14.31 9.55
C PHE A 3 -10.50 -14.01 10.73
N THR A 4 -10.95 -14.28 11.93
CA THR A 4 -10.06 -14.44 13.07
C THR A 4 -9.63 -15.90 13.13
N MET A 5 -8.32 -16.15 13.21
CA MET A 5 -7.77 -17.46 13.47
C MET A 5 -7.36 -17.51 14.94
N VAL A 6 -7.92 -18.43 15.69
CA VAL A 6 -7.55 -18.64 17.10
C VAL A 6 -6.68 -19.90 17.15
N GLU A 7 -5.49 -19.78 17.76
CA GLU A 7 -4.64 -20.92 18.04
C GLU A 7 -5.14 -21.64 19.30
N GLU A 8 -5.66 -22.84 19.12
CA GLU A 8 -5.99 -23.76 20.21
C GLU A 8 -5.22 -25.06 20.01
N ASN A 9 -4.39 -25.44 20.97
CA ASN A 9 -3.65 -26.71 20.95
C ASN A 9 -2.84 -26.94 19.67
N PHE A 10 -2.12 -25.92 19.21
CA PHE A 10 -1.35 -25.93 17.94
C PHE A 10 -2.18 -26.20 16.67
N GLN A 11 -3.48 -26.04 16.74
CA GLN A 11 -4.36 -26.08 15.57
C GLN A 11 -5.04 -24.72 15.38
N PHE A 12 -4.95 -24.19 14.16
CA PHE A 12 -5.69 -23.00 13.79
C PHE A 12 -7.14 -23.38 13.47
N LYS A 13 -8.07 -22.91 14.29
CA LYS A 13 -9.49 -23.02 14.00
C LYS A 13 -10.01 -21.75 13.40
N ARG A 14 -10.82 -21.87 12.35
CA ARG A 14 -11.60 -20.74 11.81
C ARG A 14 -12.65 -20.38 12.84
N SER A 15 -12.56 -19.16 13.38
CA SER A 15 -13.62 -18.59 14.19
C SER A 15 -14.79 -18.09 13.31
N GLU A 16 -15.83 -17.58 13.90
CA GLU A 16 -16.94 -16.97 13.17
C GLU A 16 -16.44 -15.82 12.28
N MET A 17 -17.07 -15.69 11.09
CA MET A 17 -16.84 -14.56 10.20
C MET A 17 -17.70 -13.41 10.65
N HIS A 18 -17.06 -12.28 10.91
CA HIS A 18 -17.76 -11.03 11.16
C HIS A 18 -17.54 -10.07 9.98
N GLN A 19 -18.58 -9.35 9.62
CA GLN A 19 -18.46 -8.26 8.68
C GLN A 19 -17.90 -7.05 9.43
N ILE A 20 -16.88 -6.41 8.87
CA ILE A 20 -16.41 -5.10 9.36
C ILE A 20 -17.22 -4.04 8.66
N GLU A 21 -17.80 -3.15 9.44
CA GLU A 21 -18.61 -2.04 8.97
C GLU A 21 -17.87 -0.70 9.08
N GLY A 22 -18.32 0.30 8.32
CA GLY A 22 -17.76 1.67 8.37
C GLY A 22 -16.57 1.92 7.45
N PHE A 23 -16.15 0.95 6.62
CA PHE A 23 -15.15 1.23 5.58
C PHE A 23 -15.83 1.94 4.39
N PRO A 24 -15.26 3.05 3.88
CA PRO A 24 -15.82 3.77 2.72
C PRO A 24 -15.59 2.97 1.42
N SER A 25 -16.31 1.86 1.28
CA SER A 25 -16.18 0.94 0.14
C SER A 25 -16.59 1.55 -1.19
N GLU A 26 -17.42 2.59 -1.16
CA GLU A 26 -17.83 3.39 -2.32
C GLU A 26 -16.65 4.14 -2.95
N ASP A 27 -15.64 4.48 -2.16
CA ASP A 27 -14.42 5.15 -2.64
C ASP A 27 -13.41 4.18 -3.28
N VAL A 28 -13.62 2.88 -3.17
CA VAL A 28 -12.69 1.89 -3.71
C VAL A 28 -12.95 1.65 -5.18
N ASN A 29 -11.93 1.85 -6.02
CA ASN A 29 -11.96 1.43 -7.42
C ASN A 29 -11.52 -0.03 -7.54
N SER A 30 -12.45 -0.93 -7.83
CA SER A 30 -12.19 -2.36 -8.01
C SER A 30 -11.93 -2.77 -9.46
N SER A 31 -11.66 -1.81 -10.35
CA SER A 31 -11.36 -2.07 -11.75
C SER A 31 -10.00 -2.72 -11.93
N GLY A 32 -9.87 -3.66 -12.86
CA GLY A 32 -8.62 -4.32 -13.21
C GLY A 32 -7.95 -5.02 -12.02
N GLN A 33 -6.76 -4.54 -11.63
CA GLN A 33 -6.01 -5.02 -10.47
C GLN A 33 -6.26 -4.17 -9.21
N GLY A 34 -7.20 -3.24 -9.27
CA GLY A 34 -7.56 -2.37 -8.16
C GLY A 34 -8.39 -3.07 -7.08
N GLY A 35 -8.72 -2.32 -6.04
CA GLY A 35 -9.49 -2.81 -4.90
C GLY A 35 -8.80 -2.54 -3.57
N LEU A 36 -9.15 -3.31 -2.55
CA LEU A 36 -8.39 -3.41 -1.30
C LEU A 36 -7.15 -4.29 -1.57
N LEU A 37 -5.96 -3.74 -1.36
CA LEU A 37 -4.72 -4.31 -1.88
C LEU A 37 -3.85 -4.96 -0.81
N ASP A 38 -3.76 -4.35 0.36
CA ASP A 38 -3.07 -4.91 1.52
C ASP A 38 -3.71 -4.45 2.83
N ILE A 39 -3.52 -5.25 3.88
CA ILE A 39 -3.93 -4.92 5.25
C ILE A 39 -2.84 -5.35 6.22
N LYS A 40 -2.49 -4.48 7.17
CA LYS A 40 -1.42 -4.70 8.13
C LYS A 40 -1.78 -4.13 9.49
N ARG A 41 -1.55 -4.89 10.56
CA ARG A 41 -1.59 -4.35 11.92
C ARG A 41 -0.30 -3.60 12.22
N HIS A 42 -0.40 -2.51 12.97
CA HIS A 42 0.76 -1.82 13.53
C HIS A 42 1.61 -2.79 14.38
N PRO A 43 2.95 -2.69 14.39
CA PRO A 43 3.79 -3.54 15.25
C PRO A 43 3.39 -3.48 16.74
N ASN A 44 2.97 -2.32 17.21
CA ASN A 44 2.49 -2.11 18.58
C ASN A 44 0.95 -2.13 18.69
N TYR A 45 0.27 -2.93 17.87
CA TYR A 45 -1.20 -3.00 17.77
C TYR A 45 -1.88 -3.21 19.14
N ILE A 46 -1.28 -4.02 19.99
CA ILE A 46 -1.85 -4.31 21.34
C ILE A 46 -2.08 -3.05 22.17
N ASN A 47 -1.25 -2.03 21.98
CA ASN A 47 -1.36 -0.79 22.75
C ASN A 47 -2.08 0.33 22.00
N ASN A 48 -1.99 0.38 20.68
CA ASN A 48 -2.51 1.49 19.90
C ASN A 48 -3.71 1.15 19.00
N GLY A 49 -4.00 -0.13 18.78
CA GLY A 49 -5.16 -0.60 18.00
C GLY A 49 -5.13 -0.27 16.50
N TRP A 50 -4.03 0.32 15.97
CA TRP A 50 -3.98 0.75 14.59
C TRP A 50 -3.85 -0.40 13.60
N ILE A 51 -4.68 -0.33 12.56
CA ILE A 51 -4.67 -1.19 11.36
C ILE A 51 -4.50 -0.30 10.14
N TYR A 52 -3.67 -0.73 9.22
CA TYR A 52 -3.37 -0.02 7.98
C TYR A 52 -3.91 -0.80 6.81
N THR A 53 -4.45 -0.09 5.83
CA THR A 53 -4.87 -0.69 4.55
C THR A 53 -4.54 0.24 3.41
N CYS A 54 -4.14 -0.34 2.28
CA CYS A 54 -4.01 0.42 1.05
C CYS A 54 -5.02 -0.07 0.01
N PHE A 55 -5.48 0.85 -0.80
CA PHE A 55 -6.49 0.62 -1.81
C PHE A 55 -6.35 1.59 -2.97
N SER A 56 -6.83 1.17 -4.14
CA SER A 56 -7.02 2.08 -5.26
C SER A 56 -8.28 2.89 -5.02
N LYS A 57 -8.11 4.21 -4.94
CA LYS A 57 -9.19 5.14 -4.63
C LYS A 57 -9.77 5.70 -5.93
N LYS A 58 -11.09 5.72 -6.03
CA LYS A 58 -11.81 6.31 -7.17
C LYS A 58 -11.45 7.77 -7.37
N ASN A 59 -11.44 8.16 -8.62
CA ASN A 59 -11.46 9.54 -9.02
C ASN A 59 -12.82 9.85 -9.67
N ASP A 60 -13.50 10.88 -9.19
CA ASP A 60 -14.84 11.24 -9.66
C ASP A 60 -14.90 11.67 -11.13
N SER A 61 -13.77 12.02 -11.71
CA SER A 61 -13.67 12.56 -13.08
C SER A 61 -13.14 11.56 -14.10
N SER A 62 -12.72 10.37 -13.69
CA SER A 62 -12.12 9.39 -14.60
C SER A 62 -12.17 7.97 -14.03
N ASP A 63 -12.00 6.96 -14.90
CA ASP A 63 -11.83 5.56 -14.52
C ASP A 63 -10.46 5.25 -13.87
N MET A 64 -9.57 6.24 -13.82
CA MET A 64 -8.25 6.13 -13.19
C MET A 64 -8.36 6.32 -11.68
N SER A 65 -7.33 5.89 -10.95
CA SER A 65 -7.33 5.90 -9.51
C SER A 65 -6.09 6.60 -8.97
N THR A 66 -6.22 7.18 -7.79
CA THR A 66 -5.07 7.35 -6.89
C THR A 66 -4.84 6.07 -6.09
N LEU A 67 -3.67 5.95 -5.46
CA LEU A 67 -3.43 4.96 -4.42
C LEU A 67 -3.49 5.65 -3.07
N ALA A 68 -4.34 5.13 -2.20
CA ALA A 68 -4.48 5.63 -0.83
C ALA A 68 -3.99 4.61 0.19
N LEU A 69 -3.34 5.10 1.24
CA LEU A 69 -3.05 4.36 2.47
C LEU A 69 -3.85 5.00 3.59
N ALA A 70 -4.71 4.21 4.20
CA ALA A 70 -5.47 4.61 5.37
C ALA A 70 -5.03 3.83 6.60
N ARG A 71 -5.21 4.43 7.78
CA ARG A 71 -5.18 3.73 9.06
C ARG A 71 -6.50 3.91 9.79
N PHE A 72 -6.85 2.94 10.60
CA PHE A 72 -8.08 2.95 11.38
C PHE A 72 -7.95 2.08 12.63
N GLN A 73 -8.88 2.26 13.54
CA GLN A 73 -9.06 1.38 14.69
C GLN A 73 -10.39 0.63 14.57
N LEU A 74 -10.50 -0.49 15.29
CA LEU A 74 -11.76 -1.23 15.38
C LEU A 74 -12.33 -1.10 16.80
N ASN A 75 -13.61 -0.79 16.87
CA ASN A 75 -14.42 -0.99 18.05
C ASN A 75 -15.36 -2.17 17.77
N GLU A 76 -15.00 -3.33 18.34
CA GLU A 76 -15.58 -4.62 17.94
C GLU A 76 -15.43 -4.87 16.44
N TYR A 77 -16.48 -4.73 15.64
CA TYR A 77 -16.50 -4.93 14.19
C TYR A 77 -16.72 -3.63 13.40
N ASN A 78 -16.76 -2.50 14.08
CA ASN A 78 -16.96 -1.20 13.44
C ASN A 78 -15.63 -0.46 13.33
N ILE A 79 -15.37 0.10 12.16
CA ILE A 79 -14.23 0.99 11.95
C ILE A 79 -14.50 2.30 12.69
N ALA A 80 -13.55 2.68 13.52
CA ALA A 80 -13.46 3.98 14.16
C ALA A 80 -12.19 4.70 13.70
N ASP A 81 -12.22 6.02 13.75
CA ASP A 81 -11.05 6.88 13.52
C ASP A 81 -10.27 6.56 12.24
N ILE A 82 -11.00 6.32 11.13
CA ILE A 82 -10.36 6.11 9.83
C ILE A 82 -9.80 7.43 9.29
N GLU A 83 -8.54 7.40 8.89
CA GLU A 83 -7.87 8.53 8.25
C GLU A 83 -6.99 8.08 7.09
N ILE A 84 -6.98 8.85 6.00
CA ILE A 84 -6.03 8.67 4.89
C ILE A 84 -4.75 9.39 5.27
N ILE A 85 -3.67 8.63 5.46
CA ILE A 85 -2.36 9.16 5.87
C ILE A 85 -1.39 9.34 4.71
N PHE A 86 -1.71 8.76 3.54
CA PHE A 86 -0.96 8.94 2.30
C PHE A 86 -1.90 8.76 1.12
N GLU A 87 -1.74 9.59 0.09
CA GLU A 87 -2.40 9.43 -1.20
C GLU A 87 -1.47 9.91 -2.30
N THR A 88 -1.44 9.23 -3.45
CA THR A 88 -0.67 9.69 -4.60
C THR A 88 -1.28 10.98 -5.14
N SER A 89 -0.44 11.96 -5.47
CA SER A 89 -0.88 13.26 -6.02
C SER A 89 -1.35 13.15 -7.47
N SER A 90 -0.89 12.13 -8.17
CA SER A 90 -1.25 11.86 -9.56
C SER A 90 -2.06 10.58 -9.69
N LEU A 91 -2.92 10.54 -10.70
CA LEU A 91 -3.70 9.34 -11.02
C LEU A 91 -2.80 8.26 -11.63
N SER A 92 -3.18 7.00 -11.43
CA SER A 92 -2.64 5.88 -12.20
C SER A 92 -2.91 6.13 -13.69
N THR A 93 -2.01 5.68 -14.54
CA THR A 93 -2.26 5.76 -15.98
C THR A 93 -3.30 4.73 -16.42
N ARG A 94 -3.52 3.68 -15.64
CA ARG A 94 -4.51 2.61 -15.88
C ARG A 94 -4.82 1.81 -14.60
N ASP A 95 -5.53 0.72 -14.77
CA ASP A 95 -6.12 -0.18 -13.78
C ASP A 95 -5.20 -1.30 -13.29
N GLY A 96 -3.89 -1.14 -13.39
CA GLY A 96 -2.94 -2.19 -13.02
C GLY A 96 -1.66 -1.70 -12.37
N HIS A 97 -0.85 -2.65 -11.93
CA HIS A 97 0.47 -2.45 -11.32
C HIS A 97 0.45 -1.50 -10.12
N PHE A 98 -0.48 -1.72 -9.19
CA PHE A 98 -0.59 -0.91 -7.98
C PHE A 98 0.49 -1.24 -6.93
N GLY A 99 1.09 -2.43 -6.95
CA GLY A 99 2.05 -2.87 -5.92
C GLY A 99 1.38 -3.01 -4.56
N SER A 100 1.43 -1.93 -3.77
CA SER A 100 0.61 -1.71 -2.56
C SER A 100 0.87 -2.69 -1.42
N ARG A 101 2.14 -2.90 -1.07
CA ARG A 101 2.49 -3.67 0.12
C ARG A 101 2.96 -2.77 1.23
N ILE A 102 2.55 -3.11 2.45
CA ILE A 102 2.87 -2.40 3.68
C ILE A 102 3.87 -3.24 4.48
N SER A 103 4.95 -2.63 4.91
CA SER A 103 5.89 -3.23 5.86
C SER A 103 6.33 -2.22 6.90
N PHE A 104 6.61 -2.70 8.09
CA PHE A 104 7.16 -1.88 9.17
C PHE A 104 8.54 -2.40 9.54
N ASP A 105 9.44 -1.49 9.84
CA ASP A 105 10.57 -1.75 10.72
C ASP A 105 10.26 -1.25 12.14
N SER A 106 11.27 -0.93 12.94
CA SER A 106 11.09 -0.44 14.31
C SER A 106 10.63 1.02 14.38
N GLU A 107 10.74 1.78 13.30
CA GLU A 107 10.54 3.24 13.28
C GLU A 107 9.63 3.70 12.14
N TYR A 108 9.71 3.05 10.98
CA TYR A 108 9.07 3.52 9.76
C TYR A 108 8.06 2.52 9.19
N LEU A 109 7.11 3.07 8.46
CA LEU A 109 6.24 2.37 7.54
C LEU A 109 6.79 2.50 6.12
N TYR A 110 6.89 1.37 5.42
CA TYR A 110 7.24 1.29 4.02
C TYR A 110 6.03 0.88 3.20
N LEU A 111 5.76 1.64 2.16
CA LEU A 111 4.69 1.37 1.20
C LEU A 111 5.28 1.17 -0.19
N SER A 112 5.02 0.03 -0.81
CA SER A 112 5.38 -0.18 -2.21
C SER A 112 4.27 0.29 -3.12
N ILE A 113 4.61 1.07 -4.14
CA ILE A 113 3.68 1.49 -5.20
C ILE A 113 4.24 1.03 -6.55
N GLY A 114 3.42 0.36 -7.34
CA GLY A 114 3.78 0.00 -8.71
C GLY A 114 3.68 1.19 -9.66
N GLU A 115 4.06 1.00 -10.90
CA GLU A 115 4.13 2.11 -11.87
C GLU A 115 2.77 2.56 -12.43
N GLY A 116 1.65 1.92 -11.99
CA GLY A 116 0.31 2.29 -12.43
C GLY A 116 0.02 1.98 -13.91
N SER A 117 0.74 1.04 -14.52
CA SER A 117 0.62 0.74 -15.94
C SER A 117 -0.42 -0.36 -16.23
N PRO A 118 -0.85 -0.49 -17.49
CA PRO A 118 -1.82 -1.51 -17.86
C PRO A 118 -1.25 -2.93 -17.70
N SER A 119 -2.12 -3.85 -17.37
CA SER A 119 -1.79 -5.27 -17.27
C SER A 119 -1.47 -5.90 -18.62
N ILE A 120 -1.96 -5.38 -19.76
CA ILE A 120 -1.77 -5.94 -21.09
C ILE A 120 -1.69 -4.84 -22.17
N GLY A 121 -0.58 -4.86 -22.94
CA GLY A 121 -0.51 -4.39 -24.33
C GLY A 121 -0.93 -2.97 -24.67
N GLY A 122 -0.76 -2.01 -23.78
CA GLY A 122 -0.97 -0.62 -24.12
C GLY A 122 0.28 0.05 -24.70
N PRO A 123 0.12 1.05 -25.57
CA PRO A 123 1.26 1.75 -26.12
C PRO A 123 1.96 2.61 -25.07
N THR A 124 3.19 2.37 -24.89
CA THR A 124 4.36 3.23 -24.96
C THR A 124 4.78 4.13 -23.83
N THR A 125 4.09 4.39 -22.71
CA THR A 125 4.68 5.31 -21.72
C THR A 125 4.58 4.90 -20.24
N PRO A 126 4.03 3.78 -19.88
CA PRO A 126 3.82 3.45 -18.47
C PRO A 126 5.10 3.16 -17.69
N TYR A 127 6.14 2.73 -18.35
CA TYR A 127 7.43 2.44 -17.69
C TYR A 127 8.17 3.70 -17.22
N ASP A 128 7.79 4.86 -17.74
CA ASP A 128 8.39 6.13 -17.38
C ASP A 128 8.08 6.54 -15.93
N ASN A 129 6.94 6.14 -15.39
CA ASN A 129 6.60 6.45 -14.01
C ASN A 129 7.63 5.93 -13.01
N ALA A 130 8.14 4.72 -13.20
CA ALA A 130 9.12 4.14 -12.29
C ALA A 130 10.43 4.95 -12.21
N GLN A 131 10.79 5.65 -13.29
CA GLN A 131 11.97 6.52 -13.38
C GLN A 131 11.63 8.01 -13.22
N ASN A 132 10.36 8.40 -13.30
CA ASN A 132 9.95 9.78 -13.12
C ASN A 132 10.02 10.17 -11.64
N LEU A 133 10.91 11.09 -11.30
CA LEU A 133 11.14 11.53 -9.93
C LEU A 133 10.07 12.47 -9.38
N ASN A 134 9.13 12.92 -10.21
CA ASN A 134 8.13 13.93 -9.84
C ASN A 134 6.75 13.32 -9.56
N ASN A 135 6.67 12.01 -9.36
CA ASN A 135 5.45 11.33 -8.95
C ASN A 135 5.75 10.16 -7.99
N GLU A 136 4.70 9.60 -7.41
CA GLU A 136 4.76 8.54 -6.41
C GLU A 136 4.75 7.12 -7.02
N TRP A 137 4.46 6.98 -8.32
CA TRP A 137 4.29 5.68 -8.98
C TRP A 137 5.62 5.01 -9.30
N GLY A 138 5.69 3.70 -9.08
CA GLY A 138 6.90 2.90 -9.31
C GLY A 138 7.99 3.11 -8.25
N LYS A 139 7.59 3.28 -7.01
CA LYS A 139 8.45 3.67 -5.89
C LYS A 139 8.24 2.80 -4.65
N ILE A 140 9.21 2.83 -3.76
CA ILE A 140 9.01 2.53 -2.34
C ILE A 140 9.00 3.85 -1.60
N HIS A 141 7.98 4.07 -0.81
CA HIS A 141 7.85 5.20 0.09
C HIS A 141 8.22 4.79 1.50
N ARG A 142 8.85 5.70 2.24
CA ARG A 142 9.13 5.56 3.67
C ARG A 142 8.51 6.77 4.39
N ILE A 143 7.63 6.47 5.33
CA ILE A 143 6.90 7.46 6.13
C ILE A 143 6.86 6.99 7.58
N TYR A 144 6.49 7.89 8.48
CA TYR A 144 6.08 7.50 9.81
C TYR A 144 4.68 6.86 9.80
N ASP A 145 4.28 6.28 10.91
CA ASP A 145 3.00 5.61 11.09
C ASP A 145 1.78 6.56 11.03
N ASP A 146 2.02 7.87 11.11
CA ASP A 146 1.03 8.94 10.95
C ASP A 146 1.01 9.57 9.53
N GLY A 147 1.84 9.06 8.61
CA GLY A 147 1.96 9.56 7.23
C GLY A 147 2.97 10.69 7.05
N THR A 148 3.53 11.25 8.11
CA THR A 148 4.57 12.26 7.98
C THR A 148 5.86 11.68 7.42
N THR A 149 6.67 12.52 6.75
CA THR A 149 7.86 12.05 6.05
C THR A 149 9.14 12.31 6.86
N PRO A 150 10.00 11.28 7.03
CA PRO A 150 11.29 11.45 7.69
C PRO A 150 12.21 12.38 6.91
N GLN A 151 12.87 13.31 7.63
CA GLN A 151 13.89 14.17 7.02
C GLN A 151 15.12 13.39 6.52
N SER A 152 15.31 12.17 7.01
CA SER A 152 16.37 11.27 6.60
C SER A 152 16.07 10.49 5.31
N ASN A 153 14.95 10.76 4.64
CA ASN A 153 14.68 10.17 3.35
C ASN A 153 15.66 10.69 2.29
N PRO A 154 16.02 9.85 1.29
CA PRO A 154 16.84 10.30 0.17
C PRO A 154 16.18 11.47 -0.56
N ILE A 155 16.98 12.46 -0.94
CA ILE A 155 16.54 13.56 -1.81
C ILE A 155 17.00 13.21 -3.22
N PHE A 156 16.06 12.91 -4.11
CA PHE A 156 16.37 12.59 -5.51
C PHE A 156 16.50 13.84 -6.38
N ASN A 157 15.60 14.81 -6.20
CA ASN A 157 15.70 16.16 -6.73
C ASN A 157 14.77 17.10 -5.93
N GLU A 158 14.79 18.40 -6.24
CA GLU A 158 14.01 19.43 -5.53
C GLU A 158 12.48 19.28 -5.65
N ASN A 159 11.99 18.59 -6.70
CA ASN A 159 10.57 18.38 -6.98
C ASN A 159 10.09 16.98 -6.63
N SER A 160 10.97 16.11 -6.11
CA SER A 160 10.60 14.75 -5.74
C SER A 160 9.71 14.73 -4.51
N PRO A 161 8.68 13.88 -4.46
CA PRO A 161 7.95 13.60 -3.22
C PRO A 161 8.91 13.23 -2.08
N THR A 162 8.75 13.89 -0.94
CA THR A 162 9.65 13.70 0.22
C THR A 162 9.59 12.32 0.85
N SER A 163 8.52 11.58 0.55
CA SER A 163 8.33 10.19 0.99
C SER A 163 9.14 9.17 0.20
N LEU A 164 9.76 9.55 -0.92
CA LEU A 164 10.51 8.58 -1.75
C LEU A 164 11.70 7.98 -1.00
N PHE A 165 11.78 6.65 -1.02
CA PHE A 165 12.89 5.90 -0.46
C PHE A 165 13.68 5.13 -1.51
N SER A 166 12.98 4.55 -2.51
CA SER A 166 13.61 3.83 -3.62
C SER A 166 12.77 3.96 -4.88
N ILE A 167 13.41 3.96 -6.04
CA ILE A 167 12.80 4.19 -7.36
C ILE A 167 13.03 3.01 -8.31
N GLY A 168 12.33 2.98 -9.44
CA GLY A 168 12.56 1.99 -10.49
C GLY A 168 11.75 0.70 -10.33
N HIS A 169 10.65 0.74 -9.58
CA HIS A 169 9.84 -0.43 -9.27
C HIS A 169 8.65 -0.57 -10.21
N ARG A 170 8.60 -1.66 -10.97
CA ARG A 170 7.49 -1.90 -11.89
C ARG A 170 6.20 -2.27 -11.17
N ASN A 171 6.21 -3.39 -10.43
CA ASN A 171 5.05 -3.88 -9.68
C ASN A 171 5.50 -4.70 -8.47
N PRO A 172 5.98 -4.08 -7.41
CA PRO A 172 6.48 -4.76 -6.22
C PRO A 172 5.32 -5.29 -5.36
N GLN A 173 5.01 -6.58 -5.52
CA GLN A 173 3.89 -7.25 -4.84
C GLN A 173 4.31 -7.99 -3.55
N GLY A 174 5.57 -7.95 -3.19
CA GLY A 174 6.08 -8.45 -1.93
C GLY A 174 6.99 -7.43 -1.30
N LEU A 175 6.76 -7.11 -0.04
CA LEU A 175 7.55 -6.17 0.75
C LEU A 175 7.64 -6.71 2.17
N THR A 176 8.85 -6.83 2.69
CA THR A 176 9.06 -7.24 4.07
C THR A 176 10.34 -6.66 4.63
N TYR A 177 10.33 -6.36 5.92
CA TYR A 177 11.53 -5.99 6.65
C TYR A 177 12.21 -7.23 7.21
N ASN A 178 13.54 -7.29 7.05
CA ASN A 178 14.37 -8.30 7.66
C ASN A 178 15.12 -7.69 8.87
N PRO A 179 14.72 -8.03 10.11
CA PRO A 179 15.33 -7.43 11.29
C PRO A 179 16.77 -7.89 11.54
N TYR A 180 17.18 -9.03 10.99
CA TYR A 180 18.54 -9.54 11.15
C TYR A 180 19.56 -8.79 10.28
N LEU A 181 19.13 -8.33 9.12
CA LEU A 181 20.00 -7.61 8.17
C LEU A 181 19.73 -6.10 8.19
N ASN A 182 18.67 -5.67 8.89
CA ASN A 182 18.20 -4.28 8.88
C ASN A 182 17.91 -3.78 7.44
N GLU A 183 17.21 -4.61 6.66
CA GLU A 183 16.97 -4.36 5.24
C GLU A 183 15.51 -4.59 4.87
N ILE A 184 15.05 -3.82 3.88
CA ILE A 184 13.77 -4.07 3.19
C ILE A 184 14.00 -5.01 2.02
N ALA A 185 13.33 -6.15 2.04
CA ALA A 185 13.32 -7.11 0.94
C ALA A 185 12.07 -6.94 0.06
N LEU A 186 12.29 -6.99 -1.25
CA LEU A 186 11.26 -6.85 -2.28
C LEU A 186 11.10 -8.14 -3.07
N LYS A 187 9.86 -8.46 -3.41
CA LYS A 187 9.55 -9.54 -4.35
C LYS A 187 8.75 -9.01 -5.54
N TYR A 188 9.22 -9.35 -6.73
CA TYR A 188 8.53 -9.11 -7.99
C TYR A 188 7.85 -10.38 -8.49
N ASN A 189 6.73 -10.25 -9.21
CA ASN A 189 6.13 -11.37 -9.90
C ASN A 189 7.01 -11.77 -11.07
N LYS A 190 7.57 -12.99 -11.04
CA LYS A 190 8.50 -13.51 -12.07
C LYS A 190 7.86 -13.75 -13.46
N ASN A 191 6.54 -13.75 -13.57
CA ASN A 191 5.85 -14.10 -14.81
C ASN A 191 5.74 -12.95 -15.84
N LEU A 192 6.42 -11.82 -15.60
CA LEU A 192 6.37 -10.64 -16.47
C LEU A 192 7.65 -10.39 -17.27
N ASN A 193 8.58 -11.36 -17.28
CA ASN A 193 9.74 -11.33 -18.17
C ASN A 193 9.47 -12.18 -19.42
N LYS A 194 8.52 -11.75 -20.26
CA LYS A 194 8.44 -12.13 -21.67
C LYS A 194 8.00 -10.96 -22.52
#